data_cb1cabc03b004f69361623755cfd88ce
#
_entry.id   cb1cabc03b004f69361623755cfd88ce
#
_cell.length_a   1.000
_cell.length_b   1.000
_cell.length_c   1.000
_cell.angle_alpha   90.00
_cell.angle_beta   90.00
_cell.angle_gamma   90.00
#
_symmetry.space_group_name_H-M   'P 1'
#
loop_
_entity.id
_entity.type
_entity.pdbx_description
1 polymer ?
#
loop_
_entity_poly.entity_id
_entity_poly.type
_entity_poly.pdbx_seq_one_letter_code
_entity_poly.pdbx_strand_id
1 'polypeptide(L)'
;LDDAEASCLFIGYQTGWFALHRLARIQPGETLLVHAAAGGVGSAAIQLGKAAGATVIGVVGGEAKAEYARALGADLVIDRRTEDFVQIVNDFTGSRGADVIYDPVGGETYQRSTKCIAFEGRIIVVGFAGGEIQTVKLNHALVKNYSIMGIHWGLYNTKNPEAVDRCHRELCALADSGTVKPFVSERLSLDGVPAGLQRLADGKTVGRVVMEHAGTGR
;
A
#
# COMPACT_ATOMS: atom_id res chain seq x y z
N LEU A 1 -17.12 11.68 1.16
CA LEU A 1 -16.47 11.39 -0.13
C LEU A 1 -17.37 11.81 -1.28
N ASP A 2 -16.78 12.31 -2.37
CA ASP A 2 -17.50 12.42 -3.65
C ASP A 2 -17.51 11.08 -4.42
N ASP A 3 -18.19 11.01 -5.56
CA ASP A 3 -18.34 9.76 -6.33
C ASP A 3 -16.99 9.22 -6.83
N ALA A 4 -16.05 10.07 -7.22
CA ALA A 4 -14.72 9.69 -7.66
C ALA A 4 -13.89 9.12 -6.50
N GLU A 5 -13.90 9.79 -5.36
CA GLU A 5 -13.24 9.29 -4.13
C GLU A 5 -13.87 7.97 -3.68
N ALA A 6 -15.21 7.86 -3.67
CA ALA A 6 -15.91 6.65 -3.28
C ALA A 6 -15.57 5.47 -4.20
N SER A 7 -15.44 5.69 -5.51
CA SER A 7 -15.04 4.64 -6.46
C SER A 7 -13.65 4.06 -6.17
N CYS A 8 -12.77 4.85 -5.55
CA CYS A 8 -11.40 4.46 -5.20
C CYS A 8 -11.30 3.69 -3.88
N LEU A 9 -12.34 3.76 -3.03
CA LEU A 9 -12.35 3.12 -1.72
C LEU A 9 -12.39 1.58 -1.82
N PHE A 10 -13.01 1.03 -2.86
CA PHE A 10 -13.32 -0.39 -2.92
C PHE A 10 -12.07 -1.27 -3.03
N ILE A 11 -11.41 -1.35 -4.18
CA ILE A 11 -10.33 -2.33 -4.39
C ILE A 11 -9.09 -2.02 -3.55
N GLY A 12 -8.61 -0.77 -3.60
CA GLY A 12 -7.35 -0.37 -2.98
C GLY A 12 -7.37 -0.49 -1.46
N TYR A 13 -8.42 0.04 -0.84
CA TYR A 13 -8.55 0.03 0.62
C TYR A 13 -8.95 -1.34 1.15
N GLN A 14 -9.82 -2.07 0.46
CA GLN A 14 -10.14 -3.44 0.86
C GLN A 14 -8.91 -4.35 0.76
N THR A 15 -8.10 -4.24 -0.28
CA THR A 15 -6.81 -4.96 -0.36
C THR A 15 -5.93 -4.63 0.85
N GLY A 16 -5.78 -3.34 1.18
CA GLY A 16 -5.02 -2.90 2.35
C GLY A 16 -5.60 -3.43 3.67
N TRP A 17 -6.93 -3.37 3.84
CA TRP A 17 -7.59 -3.87 5.03
C TRP A 17 -7.36 -5.36 5.24
N PHE A 18 -7.60 -6.18 4.20
CA PHE A 18 -7.35 -7.63 4.28
C PHE A 18 -5.88 -7.95 4.55
N ALA A 19 -4.98 -7.24 3.88
CA ALA A 19 -3.54 -7.42 4.06
C ALA A 19 -3.10 -7.10 5.49
N LEU A 20 -3.45 -5.91 5.99
CA LEU A 20 -2.94 -5.39 7.26
C LEU A 20 -3.71 -5.95 8.45
N HIS A 21 -5.05 -5.89 8.44
CA HIS A 21 -5.84 -6.27 9.62
C HIS A 21 -6.11 -7.77 9.69
N ARG A 22 -6.43 -8.41 8.56
CA ARG A 22 -6.81 -9.82 8.57
C ARG A 22 -5.63 -10.77 8.49
N LEU A 23 -4.69 -10.53 7.57
CA LEU A 23 -3.53 -11.42 7.38
C LEU A 23 -2.40 -11.07 8.32
N ALA A 24 -1.84 -9.87 8.21
CA ALA A 24 -0.72 -9.45 9.06
C ALA A 24 -1.13 -9.23 10.52
N ARG A 25 -2.40 -8.94 10.79
CA ARG A 25 -2.89 -8.60 12.14
C ARG A 25 -2.06 -7.52 12.80
N ILE A 26 -1.85 -6.44 12.05
CA ILE A 26 -1.01 -5.32 12.49
C ILE A 26 -1.47 -4.78 13.84
N GLN A 27 -0.51 -4.50 14.72
CA GLN A 27 -0.77 -4.01 16.07
C GLN A 27 -0.33 -2.56 16.23
N PRO A 28 -0.94 -1.80 17.15
CA PRO A 28 -0.44 -0.48 17.53
C PRO A 28 1.02 -0.55 17.97
N GLY A 29 1.84 0.42 17.52
CA GLY A 29 3.27 0.49 17.82
C GLY A 29 4.17 -0.35 16.93
N GLU A 30 3.63 -1.21 16.06
CA GLU A 30 4.43 -1.91 15.04
C GLU A 30 4.91 -0.94 13.94
N THR A 31 6.02 -1.28 13.31
CA THR A 31 6.56 -0.56 12.15
C THR A 31 6.07 -1.20 10.85
N LEU A 32 5.35 -0.43 10.05
CA LEU A 32 4.86 -0.82 8.72
C LEU A 32 5.73 -0.17 7.63
N LEU A 33 6.41 -0.98 6.82
CA LEU A 33 7.09 -0.52 5.60
C LEU A 33 6.16 -0.70 4.40
N VAL A 34 5.90 0.37 3.66
CA VAL A 34 5.02 0.37 2.49
C VAL A 34 5.83 0.69 1.24
N HIS A 35 5.99 -0.27 0.33
CA HIS A 35 6.56 -0.02 -0.99
C HIS A 35 5.53 0.58 -1.95
N ALA A 36 6.01 1.35 -2.94
CA ALA A 36 5.17 2.14 -3.85
C ALA A 36 4.10 2.97 -3.12
N ALA A 37 4.51 3.59 -2.01
CA ALA A 37 3.67 4.25 -1.02
C ALA A 37 2.76 5.35 -1.58
N ALA A 38 3.15 6.00 -2.69
CA ALA A 38 2.34 7.02 -3.38
C ALA A 38 1.37 6.45 -4.44
N GLY A 39 1.36 5.13 -4.64
CA GLY A 39 0.42 4.48 -5.56
C GLY A 39 -0.94 4.20 -4.92
N GLY A 40 -1.91 3.73 -5.71
CA GLY A 40 -3.28 3.55 -5.24
C GLY A 40 -3.46 2.58 -4.07
N VAL A 41 -2.70 1.45 -4.02
CA VAL A 41 -2.76 0.50 -2.89
C VAL A 41 -1.81 0.91 -1.76
N GLY A 42 -0.67 1.54 -2.10
CA GLY A 42 0.30 2.03 -1.10
C GLY A 42 -0.28 3.18 -0.27
N SER A 43 -0.96 4.14 -0.91
CA SER A 43 -1.62 5.25 -0.21
C SER A 43 -2.71 4.78 0.75
N ALA A 44 -3.46 3.73 0.37
CA ALA A 44 -4.42 3.09 1.25
C ALA A 44 -3.73 2.41 2.44
N ALA A 45 -2.61 1.71 2.19
CA ALA A 45 -1.85 1.04 3.25
C ALA A 45 -1.26 2.02 4.28
N ILE A 46 -0.78 3.20 3.85
CA ILE A 46 -0.34 4.27 4.78
C ILE A 46 -1.49 4.65 5.72
N GLN A 47 -2.63 5.05 5.17
CA GLN A 47 -3.74 5.54 5.97
C GLN A 47 -4.30 4.45 6.92
N LEU A 48 -4.43 3.22 6.45
CA LEU A 48 -4.88 2.09 7.27
C LEU A 48 -3.86 1.72 8.36
N GLY A 49 -2.56 1.77 8.04
CA GLY A 49 -1.50 1.59 9.03
C GLY A 49 -1.53 2.66 10.11
N LYS A 50 -1.72 3.92 9.73
CA LYS A 50 -1.87 5.04 10.69
C LYS A 50 -3.13 4.87 11.54
N ALA A 51 -4.26 4.47 10.94
CA ALA A 51 -5.50 4.19 11.66
C ALA A 51 -5.33 3.03 12.67
N ALA A 52 -4.46 2.07 12.38
CA ALA A 52 -4.12 0.97 13.28
C ALA A 52 -3.11 1.37 14.39
N GLY A 53 -2.61 2.60 14.42
CA GLY A 53 -1.62 3.06 15.39
C GLY A 53 -0.19 2.59 15.09
N ALA A 54 0.10 2.21 13.85
CA ALA A 54 1.45 1.82 13.45
C ALA A 54 2.34 3.04 13.13
N THR A 55 3.64 2.85 13.27
CA THR A 55 4.65 3.74 12.69
C THR A 55 4.83 3.37 11.22
N VAL A 56 4.57 4.29 10.29
CA VAL A 56 4.54 4.01 8.86
C VAL A 56 5.73 4.60 8.14
N ILE A 57 6.49 3.75 7.45
CA ILE A 57 7.59 4.12 6.57
C ILE A 57 7.14 3.93 5.12
N GLY A 58 7.14 5.00 4.32
CA GLY A 58 6.75 4.97 2.91
C GLY A 58 7.96 5.00 1.98
N VAL A 59 8.06 4.07 1.04
CA VAL A 59 9.09 4.08 -0.02
C VAL A 59 8.45 4.55 -1.33
N VAL A 60 9.02 5.60 -1.91
CA VAL A 60 8.51 6.27 -3.12
C VAL A 60 9.61 6.47 -4.17
N GLY A 61 9.27 7.04 -5.30
CA GLY A 61 10.25 7.43 -6.32
C GLY A 61 10.08 8.90 -6.72
N GLY A 62 10.83 9.79 -6.10
CA GLY A 62 10.88 11.23 -6.38
C GLY A 62 10.10 12.09 -5.40
N GLU A 63 10.50 13.35 -5.27
CA GLU A 63 10.03 14.27 -4.22
C GLU A 63 8.52 14.53 -4.25
N ALA A 64 7.89 14.73 -5.41
CA ALA A 64 6.45 14.94 -5.49
C ALA A 64 5.64 13.76 -4.88
N LYS A 65 6.17 12.53 -4.99
CA LYS A 65 5.59 11.34 -4.36
C LYS A 65 5.90 11.28 -2.86
N ALA A 66 7.06 11.82 -2.46
CA ALA A 66 7.43 11.90 -1.06
C ALA A 66 6.56 12.89 -0.31
N GLU A 67 6.33 14.07 -0.85
CA GLU A 67 5.41 15.07 -0.30
C GLU A 67 4.01 14.49 -0.09
N TYR A 68 3.53 13.76 -1.10
CA TYR A 68 2.21 13.11 -1.01
C TYR A 68 2.18 12.03 0.09
N ALA A 69 3.18 11.16 0.18
CA ALA A 69 3.22 10.13 1.21
C ALA A 69 3.29 10.73 2.63
N ARG A 70 4.02 11.85 2.82
CA ARG A 70 4.04 12.61 4.08
C ARG A 70 2.66 13.18 4.41
N ALA A 71 1.98 13.76 3.42
CA ALA A 71 0.63 14.32 3.60
C ALA A 71 -0.41 13.25 3.99
N LEU A 72 -0.21 11.98 3.62
CA LEU A 72 -1.03 10.84 4.04
C LEU A 72 -0.71 10.35 5.45
N GLY A 73 0.29 10.92 6.11
CA GLY A 73 0.66 10.58 7.49
C GLY A 73 1.81 9.57 7.63
N ALA A 74 2.58 9.28 6.58
CA ALA A 74 3.79 8.48 6.75
C ALA A 74 4.78 9.19 7.68
N ASP A 75 5.26 8.50 8.71
CA ASP A 75 6.18 9.05 9.73
C ASP A 75 7.59 9.23 9.17
N LEU A 76 7.98 8.39 8.21
CA LEU A 76 9.23 8.48 7.46
C LEU A 76 8.95 8.18 5.99
N VAL A 77 9.56 8.96 5.10
CA VAL A 77 9.46 8.72 3.65
C VAL A 77 10.86 8.64 3.04
N ILE A 78 11.07 7.61 2.24
CA ILE A 78 12.36 7.26 1.62
C ILE A 78 12.22 7.38 0.11
N ASP A 79 13.06 8.20 -0.54
CA ASP A 79 13.14 8.24 -2.00
C ASP A 79 14.12 7.17 -2.51
N ARG A 80 13.59 6.04 -3.00
CA ARG A 80 14.38 4.93 -3.53
C ARG A 80 15.34 5.27 -4.67
N ARG A 81 15.24 6.48 -5.26
CA ARG A 81 16.11 6.93 -6.33
C ARG A 81 17.46 7.41 -5.83
N THR A 82 17.51 7.89 -4.60
CA THR A 82 18.67 8.54 -3.98
C THR A 82 19.08 7.89 -2.66
N GLU A 83 18.20 7.05 -2.08
CA GLU A 83 18.38 6.52 -0.73
C GLU A 83 18.27 4.99 -0.70
N ASP A 84 19.00 4.36 0.24
CA ASP A 84 18.90 2.94 0.53
C ASP A 84 17.87 2.67 1.64
N PHE A 85 16.69 2.19 1.24
CA PHE A 85 15.63 1.92 2.20
C PHE A 85 16.01 0.85 3.23
N VAL A 86 16.87 -0.11 2.89
CA VAL A 86 17.28 -1.17 3.84
C VAL A 86 18.07 -0.56 4.99
N GLN A 87 19.05 0.29 4.65
CA GLN A 87 19.86 0.98 5.65
C GLN A 87 19.00 1.88 6.52
N ILE A 88 18.17 2.72 5.88
CA ILE A 88 17.34 3.70 6.61
C ILE A 88 16.33 3.01 7.53
N VAL A 89 15.67 1.94 7.08
CA VAL A 89 14.74 1.18 7.93
C VAL A 89 15.47 0.56 9.13
N ASN A 90 16.65 -0.02 8.92
CA ASN A 90 17.44 -0.59 10.02
C ASN A 90 17.89 0.48 11.00
N ASP A 91 18.37 1.64 10.52
CA ASP A 91 18.79 2.75 11.39
C ASP A 91 17.60 3.32 12.18
N PHE A 92 16.47 3.55 11.51
CA PHE A 92 15.26 4.07 12.13
C PHE A 92 14.69 3.15 13.22
N THR A 93 14.80 1.84 13.02
CA THR A 93 14.27 0.84 13.96
C THR A 93 15.30 0.31 14.95
N GLY A 94 16.51 0.89 15.01
CA GLY A 94 17.61 0.41 15.86
C GLY A 94 18.02 -1.03 15.51
N SER A 95 18.07 -1.36 14.22
CA SER A 95 18.38 -2.68 13.66
C SER A 95 17.35 -3.78 13.95
N ARG A 96 16.18 -3.44 14.50
CA ARG A 96 15.07 -4.39 14.71
C ARG A 96 14.41 -4.79 13.40
N GLY A 97 14.33 -3.87 12.45
CA GLY A 97 13.61 -4.04 11.18
C GLY A 97 12.11 -3.69 11.27
N ALA A 98 11.42 -3.77 10.14
CA ALA A 98 9.98 -3.53 10.04
C ALA A 98 9.17 -4.77 10.43
N ASP A 99 8.13 -4.61 11.23
CA ASP A 99 7.26 -5.71 11.68
C ASP A 99 6.36 -6.22 10.57
N VAL A 100 5.90 -5.29 9.71
CA VAL A 100 5.07 -5.60 8.54
C VAL A 100 5.66 -4.91 7.32
N ILE A 101 5.81 -5.65 6.22
CA ILE A 101 6.20 -5.09 4.92
C ILE A 101 5.08 -5.33 3.92
N TYR A 102 4.53 -4.24 3.36
CA TYR A 102 3.49 -4.26 2.33
C TYR A 102 4.15 -4.09 0.96
N ASP A 103 4.21 -5.19 0.18
CA ASP A 103 4.95 -5.22 -1.08
C ASP A 103 4.07 -5.44 -2.31
N PRO A 104 3.68 -4.35 -3.03
CA PRO A 104 3.03 -4.45 -4.32
C PRO A 104 4.02 -4.49 -5.51
N VAL A 105 5.34 -4.47 -5.26
CA VAL A 105 6.38 -4.29 -6.29
C VAL A 105 7.00 -5.62 -6.71
N GLY A 106 7.40 -6.44 -5.75
CA GLY A 106 8.06 -7.72 -5.98
C GLY A 106 9.52 -7.62 -6.44
N GLY A 107 10.03 -8.70 -7.05
CA GLY A 107 11.37 -8.76 -7.63
C GLY A 107 12.48 -8.40 -6.64
N GLU A 108 13.39 -7.51 -7.05
CA GLU A 108 14.50 -7.03 -6.23
C GLU A 108 14.03 -6.33 -4.95
N THR A 109 12.89 -5.62 -4.99
CA THR A 109 12.33 -4.94 -3.81
C THR A 109 12.05 -5.95 -2.70
N TYR A 110 11.43 -7.08 -3.03
CA TYR A 110 11.23 -8.17 -2.07
C TYR A 110 12.56 -8.70 -1.53
N GLN A 111 13.55 -8.97 -2.40
CA GLN A 111 14.85 -9.49 -2.00
C GLN A 111 15.53 -8.57 -0.98
N ARG A 112 15.50 -7.27 -1.23
CA ARG A 112 16.06 -6.26 -0.33
C ARG A 112 15.27 -6.14 0.97
N SER A 113 13.94 -6.24 0.91
CA SER A 113 13.05 -6.19 2.08
C SER A 113 13.36 -7.29 3.11
N THR A 114 13.81 -8.46 2.66
CA THR A 114 14.24 -9.53 3.58
C THR A 114 15.43 -9.16 4.46
N LYS A 115 16.16 -8.08 4.15
CA LYS A 115 17.32 -7.60 4.91
C LYS A 115 16.93 -6.62 6.04
N CYS A 116 15.71 -6.07 5.98
CA CYS A 116 15.19 -5.13 6.98
C CYS A 116 13.84 -5.59 7.57
N ILE A 117 13.51 -6.87 7.48
CA ILE A 117 12.36 -7.49 8.17
C ILE A 117 12.72 -7.78 9.62
N ALA A 118 11.80 -7.52 10.55
CA ALA A 118 11.97 -7.83 11.97
C ALA A 118 11.87 -9.35 12.24
N PHE A 119 12.36 -9.76 13.40
CA PHE A 119 12.05 -11.09 13.95
C PHE A 119 10.55 -11.26 14.12
N GLU A 120 10.00 -12.39 13.70
CA GLU A 120 8.55 -12.66 13.61
C GLU A 120 7.78 -11.67 12.72
N GLY A 121 8.48 -10.93 11.85
CA GLY A 121 7.88 -10.00 10.90
C GLY A 121 7.09 -10.71 9.80
N ARG A 122 6.31 -9.94 9.05
CA ARG A 122 5.44 -10.45 7.98
C ARG A 122 5.65 -9.64 6.71
N ILE A 123 6.03 -10.29 5.61
CA ILE A 123 6.07 -9.69 4.27
C ILE A 123 4.80 -10.08 3.54
N ILE A 124 4.00 -9.09 3.15
CA ILE A 124 2.75 -9.32 2.42
C ILE A 124 3.01 -9.07 0.95
N VAL A 125 2.89 -10.13 0.14
CA VAL A 125 2.96 -10.08 -1.32
C VAL A 125 1.60 -9.63 -1.84
N VAL A 126 1.53 -8.39 -2.32
CA VAL A 126 0.31 -7.75 -2.83
C VAL A 126 0.26 -7.76 -4.35
N GLY A 127 1.43 -7.70 -4.98
CA GLY A 127 1.54 -7.69 -6.44
C GLY A 127 2.98 -7.67 -6.93
N PHE A 128 3.12 -7.51 -8.24
CA PHE A 128 4.40 -7.56 -8.94
C PHE A 128 4.52 -6.39 -9.93
N ALA A 129 4.18 -5.17 -9.45
CA ALA A 129 4.20 -3.97 -10.29
C ALA A 129 5.61 -3.60 -10.80
N GLY A 130 6.66 -4.19 -10.24
CA GLY A 130 8.03 -4.10 -10.76
C GLY A 130 8.28 -4.94 -12.00
N GLY A 131 7.30 -5.77 -12.43
CA GLY A 131 7.39 -6.60 -13.63
C GLY A 131 8.08 -7.97 -13.42
N GLU A 132 8.61 -8.22 -12.22
CA GLU A 132 9.30 -9.47 -11.90
C GLU A 132 8.65 -10.17 -10.70
N ILE A 133 8.39 -11.48 -10.86
CA ILE A 133 7.98 -12.35 -9.76
C ILE A 133 9.24 -12.90 -9.08
N GLN A 134 9.41 -12.57 -7.81
CA GLN A 134 10.58 -12.95 -7.05
C GLN A 134 10.66 -14.47 -6.79
N THR A 135 11.87 -14.99 -6.79
CA THR A 135 12.17 -16.31 -6.25
C THR A 135 12.39 -16.21 -4.74
N VAL A 136 11.66 -17.01 -3.97
CA VAL A 136 11.74 -17.01 -2.51
C VAL A 136 12.69 -18.12 -2.04
N LYS A 137 13.72 -17.74 -1.29
CA LYS A 137 14.61 -18.67 -0.60
C LYS A 137 14.04 -19.01 0.78
N LEU A 138 13.31 -20.10 0.91
CA LEU A 138 12.62 -20.49 2.16
C LEU A 138 13.54 -20.66 3.36
N ASN A 139 14.80 -21.08 3.13
CA ASN A 139 15.80 -21.15 4.20
C ASN A 139 16.05 -19.80 4.87
N HIS A 140 15.86 -18.68 4.14
CA HIS A 140 16.01 -17.34 4.70
C HIS A 140 14.88 -17.01 5.69
N ALA A 141 13.64 -17.38 5.34
CA ALA A 141 12.50 -17.23 6.25
C ALA A 141 12.68 -18.08 7.52
N LEU A 142 13.19 -19.31 7.38
CA LEU A 142 13.48 -20.20 8.51
C LEU A 142 14.54 -19.61 9.44
N VAL A 143 15.66 -19.10 8.90
CA VAL A 143 16.78 -18.61 9.71
C VAL A 143 16.43 -17.30 10.42
N LYS A 144 15.64 -16.43 9.77
CA LYS A 144 15.24 -15.12 10.33
C LYS A 144 13.91 -15.14 11.08
N ASN A 145 13.18 -16.26 11.08
CA ASN A 145 11.85 -16.39 11.70
C ASN A 145 10.88 -15.28 11.24
N TYR A 146 10.61 -15.15 9.93
CA TYR A 146 9.57 -14.27 9.42
C TYR A 146 8.59 -15.03 8.52
N SER A 147 7.41 -14.47 8.32
CA SER A 147 6.36 -15.05 7.48
C SER A 147 6.25 -14.33 6.15
N ILE A 148 5.87 -15.09 5.10
CA ILE A 148 5.54 -14.57 3.78
C ILE A 148 4.06 -14.88 3.53
N MET A 149 3.27 -13.84 3.26
CA MET A 149 1.82 -13.94 3.12
C MET A 149 1.38 -13.39 1.77
N GLY A 150 0.57 -14.12 1.03
CA GLY A 150 -0.05 -13.65 -0.21
C GLY A 150 -1.45 -13.11 0.03
N ILE A 151 -1.82 -12.02 -0.64
CA ILE A 151 -3.18 -11.50 -0.67
C ILE A 151 -3.74 -11.50 -2.08
N HIS A 152 -4.83 -12.23 -2.29
CA HIS A 152 -5.69 -12.09 -3.45
C HIS A 152 -7.08 -11.67 -2.97
N TRP A 153 -7.28 -10.36 -2.82
CA TRP A 153 -8.51 -9.80 -2.28
C TRP A 153 -9.77 -10.29 -3.04
N GLY A 154 -9.74 -10.30 -4.37
CA GLY A 154 -10.89 -10.70 -5.20
C GLY A 154 -11.44 -12.10 -4.89
N LEU A 155 -10.59 -12.99 -4.37
CA LEU A 155 -11.01 -14.34 -3.99
C LEU A 155 -11.94 -14.34 -2.76
N TYR A 156 -11.86 -13.34 -1.90
CA TYR A 156 -12.73 -13.22 -0.73
C TYR A 156 -14.19 -13.02 -1.09
N ASN A 157 -14.50 -12.39 -2.26
CA ASN A 157 -15.88 -12.22 -2.74
C ASN A 157 -16.62 -13.57 -2.88
N THR A 158 -15.89 -14.63 -3.20
CA THR A 158 -16.47 -15.97 -3.37
C THR A 158 -16.26 -16.89 -2.17
N LYS A 159 -15.15 -16.75 -1.46
CA LYS A 159 -14.76 -17.66 -0.38
C LYS A 159 -15.19 -17.18 1.01
N ASN A 160 -15.34 -15.87 1.20
CA ASN A 160 -15.75 -15.30 2.48
C ASN A 160 -16.42 -13.92 2.28
N PRO A 161 -17.61 -13.86 1.67
CA PRO A 161 -18.32 -12.61 1.39
C PRO A 161 -18.64 -11.83 2.67
N GLU A 162 -18.95 -12.50 3.77
CA GLU A 162 -19.21 -11.85 5.06
C GLU A 162 -18.02 -11.01 5.56
N ALA A 163 -16.78 -11.47 5.31
CA ALA A 163 -15.60 -10.69 5.63
C ALA A 163 -15.45 -9.46 4.72
N VAL A 164 -15.90 -9.56 3.46
CA VAL A 164 -15.93 -8.41 2.53
C VAL A 164 -16.92 -7.37 3.02
N ASP A 165 -18.13 -7.79 3.42
CA ASP A 165 -19.17 -6.89 3.96
C ASP A 165 -18.71 -6.19 5.24
N ARG A 166 -18.04 -6.93 6.13
CA ARG A 166 -17.48 -6.33 7.35
C ARG A 166 -16.40 -5.31 7.01
N CYS A 167 -15.44 -5.69 6.15
CA CYS A 167 -14.39 -4.79 5.68
C CYS A 167 -14.99 -3.50 5.08
N HIS A 168 -16.01 -3.63 4.25
CA HIS A 168 -16.66 -2.48 3.63
C HIS A 168 -17.29 -1.55 4.65
N ARG A 169 -18.03 -2.07 5.65
CA ARG A 169 -18.61 -1.26 6.72
C ARG A 169 -17.56 -0.53 7.56
N GLU A 170 -16.46 -1.21 7.89
CA GLU A 170 -15.36 -0.60 8.65
C GLU A 170 -14.68 0.52 7.84
N LEU A 171 -14.45 0.30 6.54
CA LEU A 171 -13.89 1.32 5.65
C LEU A 171 -14.81 2.54 5.48
N CYS A 172 -16.13 2.32 5.36
CA CYS A 172 -17.10 3.41 5.32
C CYS A 172 -17.05 4.24 6.62
N ALA A 173 -17.00 3.59 7.79
CA ALA A 173 -16.89 4.29 9.06
C ALA A 173 -15.59 5.10 9.18
N LEU A 174 -14.46 4.55 8.70
CA LEU A 174 -13.19 5.29 8.64
C LEU A 174 -13.23 6.48 7.67
N ALA A 175 -13.94 6.34 6.55
CA ALA A 175 -14.14 7.41 5.59
C ALA A 175 -15.07 8.51 6.14
N ASP A 176 -16.16 8.14 6.80
CA ASP A 176 -17.11 9.05 7.41
C ASP A 176 -16.47 9.88 8.55
N SER A 177 -15.55 9.25 9.31
CA SER A 177 -14.76 9.94 10.34
C SER A 177 -13.64 10.82 9.77
N GLY A 178 -13.36 10.75 8.46
CA GLY A 178 -12.24 11.42 7.82
C GLY A 178 -10.87 10.78 8.09
N THR A 179 -10.83 9.61 8.73
CA THR A 179 -9.58 8.90 9.03
C THR A 179 -8.93 8.34 7.75
N VAL A 180 -9.73 7.91 6.78
CA VAL A 180 -9.27 7.54 5.45
C VAL A 180 -9.96 8.39 4.40
N LYS A 181 -9.17 8.85 3.42
CA LYS A 181 -9.69 9.60 2.28
C LYS A 181 -8.90 9.19 1.03
N PRO A 182 -9.56 8.54 0.04
CA PRO A 182 -8.92 8.26 -1.23
C PRO A 182 -8.50 9.56 -1.92
N PHE A 183 -7.28 9.60 -2.42
CA PHE A 183 -6.78 10.75 -3.14
C PHE A 183 -6.91 10.54 -4.64
N VAL A 184 -7.74 11.35 -5.27
CA VAL A 184 -7.89 11.42 -6.71
C VAL A 184 -7.02 12.57 -7.22
N SER A 185 -5.87 12.23 -7.82
CA SER A 185 -4.93 13.23 -8.33
C SER A 185 -5.34 13.79 -9.67
N GLU A 186 -6.13 13.06 -10.43
CA GLU A 186 -6.55 13.46 -11.77
C GLU A 186 -7.91 12.87 -12.11
N ARG A 187 -8.74 13.68 -12.74
CA ARG A 187 -10.07 13.32 -13.26
C ARG A 187 -10.04 13.48 -14.78
N LEU A 188 -10.35 12.42 -15.49
CA LEU A 188 -10.23 12.37 -16.95
C LEU A 188 -11.59 12.20 -17.59
N SER A 189 -11.79 12.83 -18.75
CA SER A 189 -12.83 12.41 -19.69
C SER A 189 -12.44 11.07 -20.35
N LEU A 190 -13.39 10.42 -21.02
CA LEU A 190 -13.12 9.18 -21.74
C LEU A 190 -11.98 9.32 -22.74
N ASP A 191 -11.93 10.43 -23.49
CA ASP A 191 -10.87 10.71 -24.47
C ASP A 191 -9.49 10.90 -23.82
N GLY A 192 -9.44 11.30 -22.56
CA GLY A 192 -8.21 11.46 -21.78
C GLY A 192 -7.63 10.16 -21.23
N VAL A 193 -8.39 9.06 -21.22
CA VAL A 193 -7.99 7.78 -20.63
C VAL A 193 -6.72 7.21 -21.24
N PRO A 194 -6.50 7.17 -22.57
CA PRO A 194 -5.26 6.62 -23.14
C PRO A 194 -4.00 7.34 -22.64
N ALA A 195 -4.03 8.67 -22.57
CA ALA A 195 -2.93 9.46 -22.02
C ALA A 195 -2.73 9.25 -20.52
N GLY A 196 -3.82 9.09 -19.76
CA GLY A 196 -3.79 8.73 -18.34
C GLY A 196 -3.13 7.39 -18.09
N LEU A 197 -3.48 6.37 -18.88
CA LEU A 197 -2.86 5.04 -18.80
C LEU A 197 -1.37 5.08 -19.12
N GLN A 198 -0.95 5.89 -20.12
CA GLN A 198 0.46 6.05 -20.43
C GLN A 198 1.21 6.70 -19.25
N ARG A 199 0.66 7.76 -18.64
CA ARG A 199 1.28 8.35 -17.43
C ARG A 199 1.38 7.36 -16.27
N LEU A 200 0.37 6.50 -16.09
CA LEU A 200 0.41 5.44 -15.09
C LEU A 200 1.54 4.44 -15.39
N ALA A 201 1.65 3.98 -16.64
CA ALA A 201 2.70 3.07 -17.09
C ALA A 201 4.09 3.67 -16.91
N ASP A 202 4.25 4.97 -17.19
CA ASP A 202 5.49 5.72 -16.99
C ASP A 202 5.81 5.98 -15.49
N GLY A 203 4.94 5.57 -14.57
CA GLY A 203 5.10 5.83 -13.14
C GLY A 203 5.00 7.32 -12.76
N LYS A 204 4.32 8.14 -13.55
CA LYS A 204 4.19 9.60 -13.36
C LYS A 204 2.96 10.00 -12.55
N THR A 205 2.12 9.05 -12.16
CA THR A 205 0.90 9.31 -11.39
C THR A 205 1.16 9.23 -9.88
N VAL A 206 0.30 9.90 -9.13
CA VAL A 206 0.23 9.87 -7.65
C VAL A 206 -1.22 9.54 -7.27
N GLY A 207 -1.42 8.72 -6.25
CA GLY A 207 -2.77 8.34 -5.81
C GLY A 207 -3.57 7.60 -6.88
N ARG A 208 -4.76 8.10 -7.17
CA ARG A 208 -5.68 7.54 -8.17
C ARG A 208 -5.93 8.51 -9.31
N VAL A 209 -6.04 7.97 -10.51
CA VAL A 209 -6.57 8.65 -11.69
C VAL A 209 -7.95 8.05 -11.97
N VAL A 210 -8.96 8.87 -12.09
CA VAL A 210 -10.36 8.44 -12.25
C VAL A 210 -10.91 8.99 -13.56
N MET A 211 -11.62 8.17 -14.31
CA MET A 211 -12.40 8.61 -15.45
C MET A 211 -13.81 8.99 -14.98
N GLU A 212 -14.23 10.20 -15.30
CA GLU A 212 -15.57 10.68 -15.03
C GLU A 212 -16.36 10.83 -16.33
N HIS A 213 -17.59 10.34 -16.33
CA HIS A 213 -18.51 10.67 -17.41
C HIS A 213 -18.89 12.13 -17.30
N ALA A 214 -18.93 12.86 -18.45
CA ALA A 214 -19.49 14.19 -18.50
C ALA A 214 -20.91 14.13 -17.95
N GLY A 215 -21.13 14.79 -16.82
CA GLY A 215 -22.32 14.60 -16.02
C GLY A 215 -23.60 14.78 -16.83
N THR A 216 -24.48 13.81 -16.74
CA THR A 216 -25.90 14.09 -16.75
C THR A 216 -26.17 14.82 -15.43
N GLY A 217 -26.15 16.15 -15.46
CA GLY A 217 -26.48 16.97 -14.28
C GLY A 217 -27.79 16.47 -13.67
N ARG A 218 -27.71 16.06 -12.42
CA ARG A 218 -28.88 15.96 -11.55
C ARG A 218 -28.88 17.15 -10.62
#